data_c5d193b0e45781737afb7280c3306b72
#
_entry.id   c5d193b0e45781737afb7280c3306b72
#
_cell.length_a   1.000
_cell.length_b   1.000
_cell.length_c   1.000
_cell.angle_alpha   90.00
_cell.angle_beta   90.00
_cell.angle_gamma   90.00
#
_symmetry.space_group_name_H-M   'P 1'
#
loop_
_entity.id
_entity.type
_entity.pdbx_description
1 polymer ?
#
loop_
_entity_poly.entity_id
_entity_poly.type
_entity_poly.pdbx_seq_one_letter_code
_entity_poly.pdbx_strand_id
1 'polypeptide(L)'
;IWVQDSTAFVFCMPSVLRHLLSIDKVGRCGVSAQEVALDAVPAPKREVKSVSFSVMSPRLDAVTGGMFSLSRTESAKQIAAGSVTVNYEPCVKTDLPVREGDIISLRGAGKGKVTGTGGTSRKGRLFVYAEIYK
;
A
#
# COMPACT_ATOMS: atom_id res chain seq x y z
N ILE A 1 -1.82 16.49 -1.51
CA ILE A 1 -0.84 17.20 -0.67
C ILE A 1 0.10 16.19 -0.06
N TRP A 2 1.37 16.47 -0.15
CA TRP A 2 2.40 15.64 0.46
C TRP A 2 3.30 16.51 1.34
N VAL A 3 3.48 16.08 2.59
CA VAL A 3 4.26 16.83 3.59
C VAL A 3 5.55 16.07 3.88
N GLN A 4 6.66 16.78 3.85
CA GLN A 4 7.97 16.29 4.25
C GLN A 4 8.65 17.35 5.12
N ASP A 5 8.96 16.97 6.36
CA ASP A 5 9.54 17.87 7.37
C ASP A 5 8.71 19.16 7.54
N SER A 6 9.27 20.30 7.21
CA SER A 6 8.62 21.61 7.27
C SER A 6 8.05 22.08 5.92
N THR A 7 8.08 21.25 4.90
CA THR A 7 7.66 21.59 3.53
C THR A 7 6.44 20.75 3.12
N ALA A 8 5.46 21.41 2.51
CA ALA A 8 4.31 20.74 1.92
C ALA A 8 4.31 20.95 0.39
N PHE A 9 4.19 19.87 -0.36
CA PHE A 9 4.04 19.91 -1.82
C PHE A 9 2.57 19.77 -2.17
N VAL A 10 2.06 20.70 -2.97
CA VAL A 10 0.67 20.73 -3.41
C VAL A 10 0.64 20.68 -4.93
N PHE A 11 -0.01 19.66 -5.48
CA PHE A 11 -0.24 19.57 -6.91
C PHE A 11 -1.58 20.22 -7.23
N CYS A 12 -1.60 21.15 -8.12
CA CYS A 12 -2.79 21.91 -8.47
C CYS A 12 -2.89 22.16 -9.98
N MET A 13 -4.08 22.53 -10.43
CA MET A 13 -4.28 22.98 -11.79
C MET A 13 -3.72 24.40 -11.97
N PRO A 14 -3.16 24.76 -13.15
CA PRO A 14 -2.59 26.08 -13.40
C PRO A 14 -3.53 27.25 -13.08
N SER A 15 -4.85 27.03 -13.22
CA SER A 15 -5.86 28.05 -12.95
C SER A 15 -5.93 28.51 -11.50
N VAL A 16 -5.53 27.65 -10.54
CA VAL A 16 -5.53 27.97 -9.10
C VAL A 16 -4.16 28.34 -8.55
N LEU A 17 -3.13 28.21 -9.36
CA LEU A 17 -1.73 28.43 -8.93
C LEU A 17 -1.52 29.84 -8.33
N ARG A 18 -2.02 30.90 -8.98
CA ARG A 18 -1.91 32.28 -8.49
C ARG A 18 -2.51 32.47 -7.11
N HIS A 19 -3.64 31.83 -6.86
CA HIS A 19 -4.29 31.87 -5.56
C HIS A 19 -3.44 31.18 -4.50
N LEU A 20 -2.89 30.00 -4.80
CA LEU A 20 -2.03 29.27 -3.87
C LEU A 20 -0.72 30.02 -3.57
N LEU A 21 -0.12 30.68 -4.56
CA LEU A 21 1.08 31.48 -4.37
C LEU A 21 0.86 32.72 -3.49
N SER A 22 -0.38 33.21 -3.36
CA SER A 22 -0.71 34.36 -2.51
C SER A 22 -1.00 34.00 -1.06
N ILE A 23 -0.99 32.69 -0.71
CA ILE A 23 -1.24 32.25 0.66
C ILE A 23 0.00 32.49 1.51
N ASP A 24 -0.14 33.27 2.54
CA ASP A 24 0.91 33.60 3.52
C ASP A 24 0.69 32.92 4.88
N LYS A 25 -0.50 32.31 5.08
CA LYS A 25 -0.87 31.68 6.34
C LYS A 25 -1.82 30.50 6.12
N VAL A 26 -1.55 29.39 6.82
CA VAL A 26 -2.45 28.23 6.91
C VAL A 26 -2.73 27.92 8.37
N GLY A 27 -3.97 28.12 8.80
CA GLY A 27 -4.35 28.00 10.21
C GLY A 27 -3.60 29.02 11.07
N ARG A 28 -2.74 28.53 11.97
CA ARG A 28 -1.91 29.39 12.86
C ARG A 28 -0.48 29.54 12.36
N CYS A 29 -0.11 28.86 11.27
CA CYS A 29 1.25 28.84 10.74
C CYS A 29 1.40 29.83 9.59
N GLY A 30 2.42 30.70 9.64
CA GLY A 30 2.88 31.46 8.48
C GLY A 30 3.52 30.52 7.47
N VAL A 31 3.24 30.69 6.19
CA VAL A 31 3.78 29.89 5.09
C VAL A 31 4.29 30.80 3.97
N SER A 32 5.22 30.28 3.20
CA SER A 32 5.69 30.90 1.94
C SER A 32 5.52 29.86 0.85
N ALA A 33 4.76 30.22 -0.19
CA ALA A 33 4.51 29.33 -1.33
C ALA A 33 5.35 29.74 -2.52
N GLN A 34 5.90 28.77 -3.22
CA GLN A 34 6.62 28.95 -4.47
C GLN A 34 6.32 27.85 -5.46
N GLU A 35 6.34 28.18 -6.73
CA GLU A 35 6.23 27.19 -7.80
C GLU A 35 7.55 26.43 -7.95
N VAL A 36 7.45 25.11 -8.10
CA VAL A 36 8.58 24.23 -8.38
C VAL A 36 8.27 23.33 -9.57
N ALA A 37 9.28 23.02 -10.36
CA ALA A 37 9.12 22.08 -11.47
C ALA A 37 8.81 20.66 -10.94
N LEU A 38 8.03 19.90 -11.69
CA LEU A 38 7.60 18.55 -11.27
C LEU A 38 8.77 17.58 -11.06
N ASP A 39 9.81 17.71 -11.84
CA ASP A 39 11.05 16.92 -11.74
C ASP A 39 11.92 17.31 -10.53
N ALA A 40 11.72 18.51 -9.97
CA ALA A 40 12.40 18.96 -8.75
C ALA A 40 11.70 18.50 -7.46
N VAL A 41 10.48 17.95 -7.57
CA VAL A 41 9.76 17.43 -6.40
C VAL A 41 10.33 16.06 -6.03
N PRO A 42 10.90 15.90 -4.81
CA PRO A 42 11.43 14.60 -4.40
C PRO A 42 10.31 13.57 -4.35
N ALA A 43 10.58 12.37 -4.87
CA ALA A 43 9.62 11.28 -4.79
C ALA A 43 9.31 10.94 -3.32
N PRO A 44 8.02 10.75 -2.95
CA PRO A 44 7.69 10.39 -1.59
C PRO A 44 8.36 9.07 -1.21
N LYS A 45 9.16 9.08 -0.16
CA LYS A 45 9.69 7.84 0.43
C LYS A 45 8.53 7.10 1.05
N ARG A 46 8.06 6.06 0.39
CA ARG A 46 7.08 5.16 0.99
C ARG A 46 7.80 4.29 2.00
N GLU A 47 7.45 4.42 3.25
CA GLU A 47 7.88 3.46 4.25
C GLU A 47 7.15 2.14 3.98
N VAL A 48 7.93 1.12 3.68
CA VAL A 48 7.43 -0.24 3.46
C VAL A 48 8.04 -1.16 4.49
N LYS A 49 7.25 -2.11 4.97
CA LYS A 49 7.71 -3.22 5.80
C LYS A 49 7.78 -4.45 4.91
N SER A 50 8.98 -4.95 4.65
CA SER A 50 9.17 -6.22 3.95
C SER A 50 8.80 -7.39 4.87
N VAL A 51 8.01 -8.31 4.36
CA VAL A 51 7.61 -9.54 5.05
C VAL A 51 7.85 -10.74 4.15
N SER A 52 8.21 -11.86 4.77
CA SER A 52 8.34 -13.14 4.08
C SER A 52 7.65 -14.23 4.88
N PHE A 53 6.94 -15.10 4.21
CA PHE A 53 6.22 -16.22 4.82
C PHE A 53 6.11 -17.39 3.84
N SER A 54 5.77 -18.56 4.35
CA SER A 54 5.64 -19.75 3.50
C SER A 54 4.20 -20.27 3.47
N VAL A 55 3.74 -20.63 2.28
CA VAL A 55 2.39 -21.16 2.03
C VAL A 55 2.46 -22.48 1.25
N MET A 56 1.46 -23.34 1.37
CA MET A 56 1.37 -24.56 0.54
C MET A 56 1.01 -24.23 -0.90
N SER A 57 0.20 -23.20 -1.09
CA SER A 57 -0.14 -22.63 -2.39
C SER A 57 -0.43 -21.14 -2.25
N PRO A 58 -0.16 -20.32 -3.27
CA PRO A 58 -0.34 -18.86 -3.21
C PRO A 58 -1.81 -18.47 -3.40
N ARG A 59 -2.67 -18.93 -2.50
CA ARG A 59 -4.10 -18.58 -2.45
C ARG A 59 -4.31 -17.32 -1.64
N LEU A 60 -5.34 -16.58 -1.95
CA LEU A 60 -5.65 -15.29 -1.30
C LEU A 60 -5.79 -15.44 0.23
N ASP A 61 -6.46 -16.50 0.72
CA ASP A 61 -6.61 -16.77 2.15
C ASP A 61 -5.26 -16.96 2.87
N ALA A 62 -4.34 -17.68 2.23
CA ALA A 62 -3.03 -17.96 2.79
C ALA A 62 -2.08 -16.75 2.70
N VAL A 63 -2.12 -16.02 1.57
CA VAL A 63 -1.27 -14.84 1.36
C VAL A 63 -1.71 -13.68 2.25
N THR A 64 -3.02 -13.40 2.33
CA THR A 64 -3.57 -12.38 3.25
C THR A 64 -3.20 -12.68 4.70
N GLY A 65 -3.31 -13.95 5.11
CA GLY A 65 -2.91 -14.39 6.44
C GLY A 65 -1.44 -14.13 6.74
N GLY A 66 -0.55 -14.48 5.80
CA GLY A 66 0.88 -14.26 5.94
C GLY A 66 1.26 -12.77 5.93
N MET A 67 0.65 -11.97 5.08
CA MET A 67 0.91 -10.53 4.99
C MET A 67 0.49 -9.76 6.25
N PHE A 68 -0.70 -10.04 6.77
CA PHE A 68 -1.29 -9.27 7.86
C PHE A 68 -1.27 -10.00 9.21
N SER A 69 -0.51 -11.09 9.31
CA SER A 69 -0.36 -11.89 10.53
C SER A 69 -1.68 -12.43 11.11
N LEU A 70 -2.57 -12.85 10.21
CA LEU A 70 -3.86 -13.47 10.56
C LEU A 70 -3.81 -14.98 10.44
N SER A 71 -4.66 -15.66 11.20
CA SER A 71 -4.91 -17.07 10.95
C SER A 71 -5.60 -17.26 9.60
N ARG A 72 -5.44 -18.44 8.99
CA ARG A 72 -6.10 -18.76 7.72
C ARG A 72 -7.63 -18.67 7.81
N THR A 73 -8.20 -19.09 8.95
CA THR A 73 -9.64 -19.01 9.22
C THR A 73 -10.11 -17.54 9.30
N GLU A 74 -9.36 -16.69 9.97
CA GLU A 74 -9.69 -15.27 10.07
C GLU A 74 -9.56 -14.58 8.71
N SER A 75 -8.49 -14.86 7.95
CA SER A 75 -8.34 -14.36 6.59
C SER A 75 -9.52 -14.74 5.70
N ALA A 76 -9.96 -16.00 5.76
CA ALA A 76 -11.10 -16.47 4.98
C ALA A 76 -12.40 -15.74 5.37
N LYS A 77 -12.62 -15.46 6.67
CA LYS A 77 -13.76 -14.66 7.14
C LYS A 77 -13.71 -13.23 6.60
N GLN A 78 -12.55 -12.57 6.65
CA GLN A 78 -12.37 -11.21 6.16
C GLN A 78 -12.60 -11.12 4.64
N ILE A 79 -12.14 -12.11 3.89
CA ILE A 79 -12.36 -12.19 2.43
C ILE A 79 -13.86 -12.38 2.16
N ALA A 80 -14.52 -13.33 2.81
CA ALA A 80 -15.94 -13.58 2.63
C ALA A 80 -16.82 -12.38 3.02
N ALA A 81 -16.38 -11.59 4.01
CA ALA A 81 -17.04 -10.35 4.42
C ALA A 81 -16.82 -9.18 3.45
N GLY A 82 -16.04 -9.36 2.37
CA GLY A 82 -15.73 -8.29 1.41
C GLY A 82 -14.77 -7.22 1.95
N SER A 83 -14.03 -7.53 3.01
CA SER A 83 -13.03 -6.62 3.59
C SER A 83 -11.70 -6.62 2.86
N VAL A 84 -11.51 -7.50 1.90
CA VAL A 84 -10.27 -7.66 1.12
C VAL A 84 -10.48 -7.20 -0.32
N THR A 85 -9.53 -6.42 -0.83
CA THR A 85 -9.46 -6.09 -2.25
C THR A 85 -8.17 -6.64 -2.84
N VAL A 86 -8.24 -7.06 -4.09
CA VAL A 86 -7.09 -7.46 -4.91
C VAL A 86 -7.03 -6.54 -6.11
N ASN A 87 -5.89 -5.86 -6.30
CA ASN A 87 -5.70 -4.86 -7.36
C ASN A 87 -6.83 -3.81 -7.38
N TYR A 88 -7.23 -3.35 -6.17
CA TYR A 88 -8.29 -2.37 -5.91
C TYR A 88 -9.73 -2.85 -6.15
N GLU A 89 -9.93 -4.10 -6.55
CA GLU A 89 -11.26 -4.69 -6.75
C GLU A 89 -11.64 -5.58 -5.55
N PRO A 90 -12.86 -5.46 -5.02
CA PRO A 90 -13.33 -6.33 -3.95
C PRO A 90 -13.31 -7.80 -4.36
N CYS A 91 -12.77 -8.65 -3.50
CA CYS A 91 -12.69 -10.08 -3.75
C CYS A 91 -13.26 -10.88 -2.56
N VAL A 92 -14.17 -11.80 -2.86
CA VAL A 92 -14.77 -12.72 -1.87
C VAL A 92 -14.34 -14.17 -2.08
N LYS A 93 -13.49 -14.44 -3.07
CA LYS A 93 -12.97 -15.78 -3.38
C LYS A 93 -11.71 -16.05 -2.56
N THR A 94 -11.82 -16.91 -1.56
CA THR A 94 -10.70 -17.27 -0.66
C THR A 94 -9.57 -18.03 -1.38
N ASP A 95 -9.88 -18.75 -2.44
CA ASP A 95 -8.98 -19.59 -3.21
C ASP A 95 -8.41 -18.90 -4.46
N LEU A 96 -8.67 -17.61 -4.64
CA LEU A 96 -8.12 -16.85 -5.76
C LEU A 96 -6.58 -16.99 -5.76
N PRO A 97 -5.98 -17.42 -6.90
CA PRO A 97 -4.53 -17.48 -7.03
C PRO A 97 -3.93 -16.06 -7.00
N VAL A 98 -2.97 -15.84 -6.12
CA VAL A 98 -2.23 -14.59 -6.00
C VAL A 98 -0.92 -14.69 -6.77
N ARG A 99 -0.55 -13.65 -7.49
CA ARG A 99 0.65 -13.55 -8.32
C ARG A 99 1.57 -12.44 -7.83
N GLU A 100 2.80 -12.51 -8.29
CA GLU A 100 3.73 -11.40 -8.15
C GLU A 100 3.18 -10.13 -8.80
N GLY A 101 3.31 -9.01 -8.12
CA GLY A 101 2.76 -7.73 -8.54
C GLY A 101 1.37 -7.43 -7.97
N ASP A 102 0.63 -8.44 -7.49
CA ASP A 102 -0.70 -8.21 -6.93
C ASP A 102 -0.65 -7.34 -5.67
N ILE A 103 -1.59 -6.41 -5.60
CA ILE A 103 -1.78 -5.52 -4.46
C ILE A 103 -2.98 -6.01 -3.67
N ILE A 104 -2.75 -6.37 -2.41
CA ILE A 104 -3.80 -6.85 -1.51
C ILE A 104 -4.01 -5.79 -0.43
N SER A 105 -5.26 -5.37 -0.25
CA SER A 105 -5.64 -4.48 0.84
C SER A 105 -6.63 -5.18 1.75
N LEU A 106 -6.42 -5.02 3.05
CA LEU A 106 -7.34 -5.50 4.08
C LEU A 106 -7.82 -4.30 4.89
N ARG A 107 -9.13 -4.10 4.93
CA ARG A 107 -9.76 -3.00 5.68
C ARG A 107 -9.35 -3.07 7.16
N GLY A 108 -8.81 -1.97 7.67
CA GLY A 108 -8.34 -1.85 9.06
C GLY A 108 -6.94 -2.40 9.34
N ALA A 109 -6.31 -3.12 8.41
CA ALA A 109 -4.96 -3.65 8.58
C ALA A 109 -3.92 -3.03 7.64
N GLY A 110 -4.36 -2.51 6.49
CA GLY A 110 -3.47 -1.83 5.55
C GLY A 110 -3.47 -2.43 4.15
N LYS A 111 -2.43 -2.13 3.41
CA LYS A 111 -2.24 -2.52 2.02
C LYS A 111 -0.81 -3.01 1.80
N GLY A 112 -0.62 -4.01 0.97
CA GLY A 112 0.70 -4.49 0.59
C GLY A 112 0.73 -5.05 -0.81
N LYS A 113 1.93 -5.17 -1.36
CA LYS A 113 2.20 -5.71 -2.70
C LYS A 113 3.01 -6.99 -2.58
N VAL A 114 2.62 -8.02 -3.31
CA VAL A 114 3.42 -9.24 -3.46
C VAL A 114 4.59 -8.93 -4.40
N THR A 115 5.79 -9.02 -3.90
CA THR A 115 7.02 -8.67 -4.65
C THR A 115 7.69 -9.86 -5.30
N GLY A 116 7.33 -11.07 -4.87
CA GLY A 116 7.85 -12.27 -5.48
C GLY A 116 7.41 -13.55 -4.77
N THR A 117 7.63 -14.64 -5.46
CA THR A 117 7.55 -15.98 -4.92
C THR A 117 8.87 -16.68 -5.23
N GLY A 118 9.45 -17.39 -4.28
CA GLY A 118 10.75 -18.01 -4.51
C GLY A 118 11.03 -19.17 -3.58
N GLY A 119 11.73 -20.17 -4.13
CA GLY A 119 12.20 -21.30 -3.36
C GLY A 119 11.09 -22.14 -2.74
N THR A 120 11.43 -23.40 -2.50
CA THR A 120 10.54 -24.32 -1.79
C THR A 120 11.23 -24.72 -0.48
N SER A 121 10.52 -24.65 0.63
CA SER A 121 11.04 -25.15 1.91
C SER A 121 11.22 -26.68 1.84
N ARG A 122 12.00 -27.23 2.78
CA ARG A 122 12.16 -28.71 2.90
C ARG A 122 10.84 -29.47 3.03
N LYS A 123 9.77 -28.79 3.42
CA LYS A 123 8.40 -29.33 3.55
C LYS A 123 7.52 -29.06 2.32
N GLY A 124 8.10 -28.66 1.19
CA GLY A 124 7.35 -28.37 -0.05
C GLY A 124 6.52 -27.10 -0.02
N ARG A 125 6.78 -26.17 0.92
CA ARG A 125 6.04 -24.90 0.99
C ARG A 125 6.75 -23.83 0.18
N LEU A 126 5.99 -23.04 -0.56
CA LEU A 126 6.45 -21.91 -1.36
C LEU A 126 6.69 -20.69 -0.46
N PHE A 127 7.82 -20.02 -0.61
CA PHE A 127 8.06 -18.73 0.01
C PHE A 127 7.40 -17.62 -0.79
N VAL A 128 6.73 -16.71 -0.08
CA VAL A 128 6.13 -15.50 -0.64
C VAL A 128 6.78 -14.30 0.03
N TYR A 129 7.15 -13.32 -0.79
CA TYR A 129 7.72 -12.04 -0.36
C TYR A 129 6.70 -10.95 -0.64
N ALA A 130 6.52 -10.05 0.31
CA ALA A 130 5.61 -8.93 0.14
C ALA A 130 6.12 -7.68 0.87
N GLU A 131 5.69 -6.52 0.40
CA GLU A 131 5.92 -5.23 1.02
C GLU A 131 4.59 -4.66 1.50
N ILE A 132 4.51 -4.34 2.79
CA ILE A 132 3.34 -3.70 3.39
C ILE A 132 3.62 -2.21 3.49
N TYR A 133 2.73 -1.40 2.93
CA TYR A 133 2.80 0.05 3.02
C TYR A 133 2.36 0.51 4.41
N LYS A 134 3.17 1.36 5.01
CA LYS A 134 2.84 2.02 6.27
C LYS A 134 2.05 3.31 6.05
#